data_e843875f1592f6c38087efcb6a6c3862
#
_entry.id   e843875f1592f6c38087efcb6a6c3862
#
_cell.length_a   1.000
_cell.length_b   1.000
_cell.length_c   1.000
_cell.angle_alpha   90.00
_cell.angle_beta   90.00
_cell.angle_gamma   90.00
#
_symmetry.space_group_name_H-M   'P 1'
#
loop_
_entity.id
_entity.type
_entity.pdbx_description
1 polymer ?
#
loop_
_entity_poly.entity_id
_entity_poly.type
_entity_poly.pdbx_seq_one_letter_code
_entity_poly.pdbx_strand_id
1 'polypeptide(L)'
;DYVATGHYARIRRHEDGHVEMLRGVDNNKDQTYFLNQLSQEQLSKVMFPIGDIEKSEVRRIAEEQDLATAKKKDSTGICFIGERNFKEFLSQYLPAQSGDMVTLDGKKMGQHSGLMYYTIGQRHGLGIGGDGDPWFVVGKNLDDNFLYVEQGFHHDALYSDYLIASDFSFVNENEIDLERGFECTAKFRYRQKDTKVFVKKEDESSIRVTFDQPVRAITPGQAVVFYNEEVCLGGATIDDVYKNEGQLSYVV
;
A
#
# COMPACT_ATOMS: atom_id res chain seq x y z
N ASP A 1 -6.79 27.60 13.88
CA ASP A 1 -6.70 27.59 12.42
C ASP A 1 -6.75 26.13 11.91
N TYR A 2 -7.22 25.95 10.68
CA TYR A 2 -7.35 24.66 10.02
C TYR A 2 -6.50 24.60 8.75
N VAL A 3 -6.05 23.40 8.39
CA VAL A 3 -5.43 23.10 7.09
C VAL A 3 -6.47 22.38 6.22
N ALA A 4 -6.81 22.96 5.07
CA ALA A 4 -7.70 22.34 4.10
C ALA A 4 -6.87 21.71 2.97
N THR A 5 -7.17 20.47 2.62
CA THR A 5 -6.47 19.76 1.53
C THR A 5 -7.45 19.09 0.57
N GLY A 6 -7.01 18.85 -0.67
CA GLY A 6 -7.79 18.20 -1.72
C GLY A 6 -7.77 16.68 -1.66
N HIS A 7 -7.53 16.06 -0.50
CA HIS A 7 -7.59 14.61 -0.36
C HIS A 7 -9.05 14.12 -0.31
N TYR A 8 -9.30 12.98 -0.94
CA TYR A 8 -10.56 12.26 -0.87
C TYR A 8 -10.59 11.41 0.40
N ALA A 9 -10.85 12.04 1.52
CA ALA A 9 -11.11 11.47 2.83
C ALA A 9 -12.17 12.31 3.52
N ARG A 10 -12.76 11.82 4.61
CA ARG A 10 -13.74 12.56 5.40
C ARG A 10 -13.33 12.57 6.86
N ILE A 11 -13.90 13.50 7.61
CA ILE A 11 -13.68 13.63 9.05
C ILE A 11 -15.03 13.67 9.76
N ARG A 12 -15.18 12.81 10.77
CA ARG A 12 -16.28 12.90 11.75
C ARG A 12 -15.69 13.41 13.06
N ARG A 13 -16.30 14.51 13.58
CA ARG A 13 -15.92 15.10 14.88
C ARG A 13 -16.97 14.75 15.89
N HIS A 14 -16.57 14.25 17.05
CA HIS A 14 -17.44 13.88 18.14
C HIS A 14 -17.50 15.01 19.20
N GLU A 15 -18.55 15.00 20.03
CA GLU A 15 -18.79 16.04 21.05
C GLU A 15 -17.72 16.06 22.14
N ASP A 16 -17.08 14.93 22.42
CA ASP A 16 -15.95 14.77 23.34
C ASP A 16 -14.60 15.27 22.76
N GLY A 17 -14.61 15.70 21.50
CA GLY A 17 -13.46 16.26 20.80
C GLY A 17 -12.61 15.25 20.04
N HIS A 18 -12.90 13.94 20.14
CA HIS A 18 -12.18 12.98 19.31
C HIS A 18 -12.63 13.05 17.84
N VAL A 19 -11.77 12.56 16.96
CA VAL A 19 -11.93 12.68 15.50
C VAL A 19 -11.74 11.32 14.86
N GLU A 20 -12.65 10.92 13.99
CA GLU A 20 -12.50 9.74 13.12
C GLU A 20 -12.13 10.19 11.71
N MET A 21 -11.24 9.45 11.09
CA MET A 21 -10.97 9.56 9.66
C MET A 21 -11.81 8.53 8.92
N LEU A 22 -12.61 8.98 7.96
CA LEU A 22 -13.50 8.13 7.17
C LEU A 22 -13.05 8.08 5.71
N ARG A 23 -13.34 6.97 5.05
CA ARG A 23 -13.12 6.85 3.59
C ARG A 23 -13.86 7.96 2.85
N GLY A 24 -13.28 8.44 1.76
CA GLY A 24 -13.98 9.29 0.80
C GLY A 24 -15.17 8.55 0.20
N VAL A 25 -16.23 9.27 -0.19
CA VAL A 25 -17.44 8.65 -0.81
C VAL A 25 -17.12 8.01 -2.17
N ASP A 26 -16.16 8.55 -2.91
CA ASP A 26 -15.66 7.94 -4.14
C ASP A 26 -14.63 6.84 -3.81
N ASN A 27 -15.08 5.58 -3.78
CA ASN A 27 -14.25 4.42 -3.48
C ASN A 27 -13.03 4.25 -4.41
N ASN A 28 -13.10 4.79 -5.66
CA ASN A 28 -11.97 4.73 -6.60
C ASN A 28 -10.92 5.80 -6.32
N LYS A 29 -11.28 6.81 -5.52
CA LYS A 29 -10.43 7.97 -5.18
C LYS A 29 -10.13 8.09 -3.70
N ASP A 30 -10.73 7.25 -2.85
CA ASP A 30 -10.45 7.23 -1.42
C ASP A 30 -8.94 7.21 -1.15
N GLN A 31 -8.46 8.19 -0.39
CA GLN A 31 -7.04 8.40 -0.12
C GLN A 31 -6.65 8.18 1.35
N THR A 32 -7.55 7.63 2.16
CA THR A 32 -7.25 7.29 3.56
C THR A 32 -6.06 6.35 3.69
N TYR A 33 -5.82 5.49 2.68
CA TYR A 33 -4.63 4.65 2.60
C TYR A 33 -3.30 5.44 2.74
N PHE A 34 -3.21 6.63 2.19
CA PHE A 34 -2.02 7.48 2.27
C PHE A 34 -1.98 8.37 3.51
N LEU A 35 -3.09 8.46 4.24
CA LEU A 35 -3.26 9.30 5.41
C LEU A 35 -3.21 8.51 6.72
N ASN A 36 -2.89 7.22 6.65
CA ASN A 36 -3.01 6.26 7.75
C ASN A 36 -2.13 6.55 8.98
N GLN A 37 -1.14 7.44 8.85
CA GLN A 37 -0.23 7.84 9.93
C GLN A 37 -0.62 9.17 10.60
N LEU A 38 -1.77 9.75 10.24
CA LEU A 38 -2.22 10.99 10.86
C LEU A 38 -2.73 10.76 12.28
N SER A 39 -2.22 11.54 13.22
CA SER A 39 -2.63 11.50 14.63
C SER A 39 -3.94 12.27 14.89
N GLN A 40 -4.57 12.03 16.05
CA GLN A 40 -5.73 12.81 16.55
C GLN A 40 -5.47 14.31 16.53
N GLU A 41 -4.28 14.75 16.97
CA GLU A 41 -3.93 16.18 16.98
C GLU A 41 -3.93 16.76 15.57
N GLN A 42 -3.33 16.07 14.61
CA GLN A 42 -3.29 16.49 13.21
C GLN A 42 -4.69 16.51 12.60
N LEU A 43 -5.46 15.42 12.76
CA LEU A 43 -6.82 15.29 12.23
C LEU A 43 -7.78 16.34 12.82
N SER A 44 -7.57 16.74 14.09
CA SER A 44 -8.39 17.78 14.72
C SER A 44 -8.31 19.13 14.01
N LYS A 45 -7.23 19.38 13.26
CA LYS A 45 -6.94 20.64 12.55
C LYS A 45 -7.01 20.53 11.03
N VAL A 46 -7.45 19.38 10.49
CA VAL A 46 -7.53 19.15 9.03
C VAL A 46 -8.96 19.19 8.55
N MET A 47 -9.15 19.67 7.32
CA MET A 47 -10.40 19.58 6.58
C MET A 47 -10.15 18.97 5.21
N PHE A 48 -11.07 18.10 4.78
CA PHE A 48 -11.09 17.47 3.46
C PHE A 48 -12.37 17.90 2.69
N PRO A 49 -12.40 19.12 2.11
CA PRO A 49 -13.63 19.70 1.57
C PRO A 49 -14.27 18.92 0.41
N ILE A 50 -13.50 18.02 -0.23
CA ILE A 50 -13.98 17.23 -1.37
C ILE A 50 -14.21 15.75 -1.04
N GLY A 51 -14.07 15.37 0.23
CA GLY A 51 -14.21 13.97 0.66
C GLY A 51 -15.63 13.41 0.54
N ASP A 52 -16.64 14.28 0.66
CA ASP A 52 -18.05 13.94 0.53
C ASP A 52 -18.59 14.06 -0.92
N ILE A 53 -17.71 14.24 -1.90
CA ILE A 53 -18.08 14.51 -3.29
C ILE A 53 -17.34 13.51 -4.20
N GLU A 54 -18.05 12.93 -5.17
CA GLU A 54 -17.43 12.10 -6.20
C GLU A 54 -16.53 12.93 -7.13
N LYS A 55 -15.47 12.33 -7.64
CA LYS A 55 -14.50 12.99 -8.53
C LYS A 55 -15.15 13.59 -9.77
N SER A 56 -16.15 12.93 -10.33
CA SER A 56 -16.96 13.40 -11.45
C SER A 56 -17.62 14.74 -11.15
N GLU A 57 -18.20 14.87 -9.97
CA GLU A 57 -18.87 16.08 -9.51
C GLU A 57 -17.86 17.21 -9.21
N VAL A 58 -16.71 16.89 -8.60
CA VAL A 58 -15.63 17.87 -8.41
C VAL A 58 -15.18 18.46 -9.75
N ARG A 59 -15.08 17.64 -10.81
CA ARG A 59 -14.73 18.11 -12.15
C ARG A 59 -15.82 18.99 -12.75
N ARG A 60 -17.09 18.61 -12.60
CA ARG A 60 -18.23 19.41 -13.07
C ARG A 60 -18.22 20.80 -12.42
N ILE A 61 -18.06 20.88 -11.11
CA ILE A 61 -17.97 22.15 -10.38
C ILE A 61 -16.76 22.97 -10.86
N ALA A 62 -15.59 22.33 -11.07
CA ALA A 62 -14.40 23.03 -11.55
C ALA A 62 -14.59 23.60 -12.98
N GLU A 63 -15.29 22.91 -13.86
CA GLU A 63 -15.64 23.39 -15.20
C GLU A 63 -16.65 24.55 -15.13
N GLU A 64 -17.69 24.45 -14.32
CA GLU A 64 -18.68 25.52 -14.13
C GLU A 64 -18.08 26.80 -13.56
N GLN A 65 -17.06 26.66 -12.72
CA GLN A 65 -16.33 27.80 -12.15
C GLN A 65 -15.16 28.28 -13.02
N ASP A 66 -15.01 27.74 -14.23
CA ASP A 66 -13.92 28.03 -15.19
C ASP A 66 -12.52 27.96 -14.54
N LEU A 67 -12.29 26.97 -13.68
CA LEU A 67 -11.00 26.77 -13.03
C LEU A 67 -9.96 26.25 -14.02
N ALA A 68 -8.78 26.86 -14.05
CA ALA A 68 -7.68 26.46 -14.93
C ALA A 68 -7.26 24.97 -14.78
N THR A 69 -7.57 24.36 -13.65
CA THR A 69 -7.26 22.97 -13.34
C THR A 69 -8.37 21.97 -13.69
N ALA A 70 -9.55 22.43 -14.17
CA ALA A 70 -10.72 21.58 -14.41
C ALA A 70 -10.40 20.40 -15.35
N LYS A 71 -9.61 20.62 -16.40
CA LYS A 71 -9.20 19.61 -17.39
C LYS A 71 -7.86 18.94 -17.10
N LYS A 72 -7.25 19.23 -15.95
CA LYS A 72 -5.97 18.62 -15.57
C LYS A 72 -6.15 17.12 -15.33
N LYS A 73 -5.27 16.30 -15.94
CA LYS A 73 -5.23 14.85 -15.68
C LYS A 73 -4.94 14.58 -14.20
N ASP A 74 -5.46 13.45 -13.72
CA ASP A 74 -5.13 12.98 -12.38
C ASP A 74 -3.62 12.78 -12.25
N SER A 75 -3.06 13.18 -11.11
CA SER A 75 -1.65 12.90 -10.81
C SER A 75 -1.46 11.39 -10.67
N THR A 76 -0.55 10.84 -11.45
CA THR A 76 -0.21 9.41 -11.45
C THR A 76 1.07 9.10 -10.68
N GLY A 77 1.69 10.12 -10.07
CA GLY A 77 2.93 10.02 -9.32
C GLY A 77 2.94 10.98 -8.13
N ILE A 78 4.12 11.16 -7.53
CA ILE A 78 4.31 12.05 -6.39
C ILE A 78 4.10 13.50 -6.85
N CYS A 79 3.20 14.23 -6.20
CA CYS A 79 2.66 15.54 -6.65
C CYS A 79 3.74 16.59 -6.93
N PHE A 80 4.86 16.58 -6.21
CA PHE A 80 5.92 17.58 -6.35
C PHE A 80 7.05 17.16 -7.30
N ILE A 81 7.04 15.92 -7.83
CA ILE A 81 8.04 15.45 -8.82
C ILE A 81 7.59 15.74 -10.25
N GLY A 82 6.26 15.82 -10.48
CA GLY A 82 5.67 16.01 -11.80
C GLY A 82 5.66 14.70 -12.64
N GLU A 83 5.22 14.83 -13.91
CA GLU A 83 5.21 13.70 -14.85
C GLU A 83 6.63 13.44 -15.36
N ARG A 84 7.27 12.40 -14.81
CA ARG A 84 8.59 11.93 -15.25
C ARG A 84 8.56 10.41 -15.42
N ASN A 85 9.47 9.91 -16.28
CA ASN A 85 9.71 8.48 -16.32
C ASN A 85 10.33 8.07 -14.98
N PHE A 86 9.63 7.22 -14.24
CA PHE A 86 10.01 6.80 -12.88
C PHE A 86 11.42 6.19 -12.84
N LYS A 87 11.77 5.38 -13.84
CA LYS A 87 13.08 4.73 -13.94
C LYS A 87 14.20 5.75 -14.18
N GLU A 88 14.00 6.69 -15.12
CA GLU A 88 14.95 7.77 -15.40
C GLU A 88 15.13 8.70 -14.19
N PHE A 89 14.04 9.00 -13.49
CA PHE A 89 14.09 9.81 -12.28
C PHE A 89 14.91 9.13 -11.18
N LEU A 90 14.58 7.88 -10.84
CA LEU A 90 15.28 7.15 -9.77
C LEU A 90 16.75 6.90 -10.09
N SER A 91 17.10 6.64 -11.35
CA SER A 91 18.50 6.37 -11.75
C SER A 91 19.47 7.54 -11.49
N GLN A 92 18.95 8.75 -11.31
CA GLN A 92 19.73 9.94 -10.96
C GLN A 92 20.16 9.95 -9.48
N TYR A 93 19.43 9.26 -8.62
CA TYR A 93 19.65 9.27 -7.16
C TYR A 93 20.14 7.92 -6.64
N LEU A 94 19.71 6.84 -7.27
CA LEU A 94 20.03 5.48 -6.85
C LEU A 94 20.73 4.77 -8.02
N PRO A 95 22.04 4.47 -7.89
CA PRO A 95 22.74 3.71 -8.92
C PRO A 95 22.13 2.32 -9.06
N ALA A 96 21.53 2.07 -10.22
CA ALA A 96 20.91 0.79 -10.51
C ALA A 96 21.99 -0.24 -10.88
N GLN A 97 22.04 -1.35 -10.17
CA GLN A 97 22.85 -2.51 -10.53
C GLN A 97 21.97 -3.53 -11.26
N SER A 98 22.34 -3.85 -12.49
CA SER A 98 21.72 -4.98 -13.19
C SER A 98 22.14 -6.30 -12.56
N GLY A 99 21.25 -7.27 -12.56
CA GLY A 99 21.49 -8.61 -12.02
C GLY A 99 20.63 -9.64 -12.73
N ASP A 100 20.66 -10.86 -12.23
CA ASP A 100 19.95 -11.97 -12.87
C ASP A 100 18.51 -12.09 -12.35
N MET A 101 17.58 -12.38 -13.27
CA MET A 101 16.25 -12.90 -12.93
C MET A 101 16.35 -14.42 -12.88
N VAL A 102 15.98 -14.99 -11.73
CA VAL A 102 16.07 -16.42 -11.47
C VAL A 102 14.77 -16.96 -10.90
N THR A 103 14.46 -18.23 -11.14
CA THR A 103 13.38 -18.93 -10.44
C THR A 103 13.84 -19.31 -9.03
N LEU A 104 12.92 -19.68 -8.14
CA LEU A 104 13.28 -20.12 -6.77
C LEU A 104 14.14 -21.38 -6.73
N ASP A 105 14.10 -22.21 -7.79
CA ASP A 105 14.99 -23.36 -7.97
C ASP A 105 16.34 -23.01 -8.62
N GLY A 106 16.62 -21.71 -8.86
CA GLY A 106 17.89 -21.19 -9.33
C GLY A 106 18.08 -21.15 -10.85
N LYS A 107 17.04 -21.41 -11.65
CA LYS A 107 17.13 -21.31 -13.12
C LYS A 107 17.14 -19.86 -13.56
N LYS A 108 18.16 -19.48 -14.36
CA LYS A 108 18.27 -18.15 -14.94
C LYS A 108 17.23 -17.92 -16.05
N MET A 109 16.45 -16.85 -15.93
CA MET A 109 15.37 -16.49 -16.86
C MET A 109 15.66 -15.22 -17.66
N GLY A 110 16.60 -14.38 -17.21
CA GLY A 110 16.94 -13.13 -17.87
C GLY A 110 17.77 -12.22 -16.98
N GLN A 111 17.73 -10.93 -17.27
CA GLN A 111 18.43 -9.91 -16.48
C GLN A 111 17.48 -8.74 -16.14
N HIS A 112 17.55 -8.26 -14.91
CA HIS A 112 16.87 -7.06 -14.47
C HIS A 112 17.80 -5.84 -14.52
N SER A 113 17.23 -4.66 -14.54
CA SER A 113 17.98 -3.40 -14.63
C SER A 113 18.17 -2.69 -13.29
N GLY A 114 17.91 -3.37 -12.18
CA GLY A 114 17.99 -2.89 -10.81
C GLY A 114 16.77 -3.32 -10.00
N LEU A 115 16.97 -3.97 -8.85
CA LEU A 115 15.91 -4.53 -8.00
C LEU A 115 14.86 -3.50 -7.56
N MET A 116 15.27 -2.23 -7.42
CA MET A 116 14.41 -1.12 -7.03
C MET A 116 13.26 -0.82 -8.01
N TYR A 117 13.40 -1.25 -9.26
CA TYR A 117 12.36 -1.02 -10.29
C TYR A 117 11.26 -2.06 -10.31
N TYR A 118 11.36 -3.09 -9.47
CA TYR A 118 10.43 -4.22 -9.46
C TYR A 118 9.71 -4.33 -8.13
N THR A 119 8.44 -4.71 -8.20
CA THR A 119 7.58 -4.91 -7.03
C THR A 119 7.05 -6.34 -7.04
N ILE A 120 6.91 -6.95 -5.86
CA ILE A 120 6.32 -8.29 -5.73
C ILE A 120 4.95 -8.34 -6.41
N GLY A 121 4.70 -9.37 -7.21
CA GLY A 121 3.48 -9.54 -8.00
C GLY A 121 3.47 -8.77 -9.35
N GLN A 122 4.55 -8.04 -9.69
CA GLN A 122 4.67 -7.37 -10.98
C GLN A 122 4.76 -8.39 -12.11
N ARG A 123 3.99 -8.15 -13.18
CA ARG A 123 3.98 -8.95 -14.42
C ARG A 123 4.71 -8.26 -15.57
N HIS A 124 4.49 -6.96 -15.71
CA HIS A 124 4.97 -6.20 -16.87
C HIS A 124 6.42 -5.76 -16.72
N GLY A 125 7.14 -5.69 -17.85
CA GLY A 125 8.51 -5.16 -17.88
C GLY A 125 9.59 -6.17 -17.48
N LEU A 126 9.28 -7.46 -17.40
CA LEU A 126 10.27 -8.53 -17.11
C LEU A 126 11.05 -8.93 -18.35
N GLY A 127 10.47 -8.79 -19.55
CA GLY A 127 11.14 -9.21 -20.79
C GLY A 127 11.37 -10.71 -20.93
N ILE A 128 10.71 -11.51 -20.07
CA ILE A 128 10.76 -12.98 -20.14
C ILE A 128 9.70 -13.45 -21.13
N GLY A 129 10.15 -14.09 -22.21
CA GLY A 129 9.30 -14.72 -23.20
C GLY A 129 9.13 -16.24 -22.95
N GLY A 130 8.48 -16.93 -23.86
CA GLY A 130 8.27 -18.37 -23.84
C GLY A 130 6.81 -18.77 -23.76
N ASP A 131 6.55 -20.07 -23.85
CA ASP A 131 5.23 -20.65 -23.73
C ASP A 131 4.77 -20.76 -22.26
N GLY A 132 3.47 -20.85 -22.06
CA GLY A 132 2.85 -21.05 -20.76
C GLY A 132 2.28 -19.76 -20.14
N ASP A 133 2.06 -19.79 -18.83
CA ASP A 133 1.47 -18.71 -18.08
C ASP A 133 2.41 -17.48 -17.98
N PRO A 134 1.88 -16.28 -17.71
CA PRO A 134 2.70 -15.10 -17.47
C PRO A 134 3.65 -15.27 -16.28
N TRP A 135 4.81 -14.62 -16.38
CA TRP A 135 5.79 -14.52 -15.30
C TRP A 135 5.46 -13.40 -14.33
N PHE A 136 5.75 -13.64 -13.05
CA PHE A 136 5.54 -12.66 -11.97
C PHE A 136 6.77 -12.58 -11.08
N VAL A 137 7.05 -11.38 -10.57
CA VAL A 137 8.04 -11.20 -9.51
C VAL A 137 7.48 -11.80 -8.23
N VAL A 138 8.21 -12.73 -7.63
CA VAL A 138 7.84 -13.36 -6.35
C VAL A 138 8.72 -12.89 -5.20
N GLY A 139 9.93 -12.40 -5.48
CA GLY A 139 10.86 -11.96 -4.44
C GLY A 139 12.10 -11.29 -4.96
N LYS A 140 13.00 -10.97 -4.03
CA LYS A 140 14.32 -10.37 -4.29
C LYS A 140 15.34 -10.99 -3.35
N ASN A 141 16.59 -11.04 -3.77
CA ASN A 141 17.74 -11.26 -2.91
C ASN A 141 18.68 -10.05 -3.08
N LEU A 142 18.81 -9.26 -2.02
CA LEU A 142 19.58 -8.03 -2.06
C LEU A 142 21.09 -8.32 -2.05
N ASP A 143 21.53 -9.37 -1.38
CA ASP A 143 22.95 -9.74 -1.24
C ASP A 143 23.52 -10.25 -2.55
N ASP A 144 22.81 -11.15 -3.23
CA ASP A 144 23.20 -11.73 -4.51
C ASP A 144 22.71 -10.93 -5.71
N ASN A 145 21.94 -9.88 -5.50
CA ASN A 145 21.31 -9.05 -6.53
C ASN A 145 20.44 -9.87 -7.51
N PHE A 146 19.63 -10.80 -6.99
CA PHE A 146 18.70 -11.60 -7.77
C PHE A 146 17.27 -11.09 -7.68
N LEU A 147 16.57 -11.11 -8.81
CA LEU A 147 15.12 -10.93 -8.87
C LEU A 147 14.47 -12.30 -9.05
N TYR A 148 13.74 -12.77 -8.05
CA TYR A 148 13.02 -14.04 -8.14
C TYR A 148 11.75 -13.88 -8.95
N VAL A 149 11.56 -14.77 -9.92
CA VAL A 149 10.40 -14.80 -10.82
C VAL A 149 9.83 -16.20 -10.92
N GLU A 150 8.49 -16.31 -10.93
CA GLU A 150 7.78 -17.57 -11.12
C GLU A 150 6.65 -17.44 -12.14
N GLN A 151 6.29 -18.54 -12.78
CA GLN A 151 5.26 -18.59 -13.81
C GLN A 151 3.90 -18.92 -13.20
N GLY A 152 2.87 -18.19 -13.60
CA GLY A 152 1.49 -18.41 -13.16
C GLY A 152 0.97 -17.39 -12.17
N PHE A 153 -0.25 -16.88 -12.45
CA PHE A 153 -0.89 -15.89 -11.59
C PHE A 153 -1.15 -16.41 -10.17
N HIS A 154 -1.45 -17.70 -10.05
CA HIS A 154 -1.76 -18.36 -8.78
C HIS A 154 -0.58 -19.15 -8.22
N HIS A 155 0.66 -18.83 -8.64
CA HIS A 155 1.83 -19.48 -8.10
C HIS A 155 1.90 -19.32 -6.58
N ASP A 156 2.16 -20.42 -5.88
CA ASP A 156 2.10 -20.51 -4.42
C ASP A 156 3.05 -19.52 -3.69
N ALA A 157 4.21 -19.26 -4.29
CA ALA A 157 5.19 -18.30 -3.77
C ALA A 157 4.70 -16.86 -3.68
N LEU A 158 3.56 -16.53 -4.31
CA LEU A 158 2.97 -15.19 -4.24
C LEU A 158 2.06 -14.99 -3.02
N TYR A 159 1.77 -16.05 -2.26
CA TYR A 159 0.77 -16.00 -1.18
C TYR A 159 1.41 -16.11 0.19
N SER A 160 0.89 -15.34 1.13
CA SER A 160 1.26 -15.35 2.55
C SER A 160 0.02 -15.47 3.44
N ASP A 161 0.21 -15.98 4.66
CA ASP A 161 -0.85 -16.23 5.64
C ASP A 161 -0.94 -15.14 6.70
N TYR A 162 0.19 -14.49 7.00
CA TYR A 162 0.27 -13.35 7.89
C TYR A 162 1.52 -12.50 7.59
N LEU A 163 1.56 -11.34 8.19
CA LEU A 163 2.71 -10.43 8.17
C LEU A 163 3.05 -9.92 9.58
N ILE A 164 4.27 -9.45 9.74
CA ILE A 164 4.71 -8.62 10.86
C ILE A 164 4.89 -7.21 10.35
N ALA A 165 4.47 -6.22 11.14
CA ALA A 165 4.55 -4.82 10.79
C ALA A 165 4.97 -3.98 11.99
N SER A 166 5.77 -2.96 11.74
CA SER A 166 6.22 -1.96 12.72
C SER A 166 5.67 -0.57 12.40
N ASP A 167 6.15 0.44 13.14
CA ASP A 167 5.72 1.84 12.97
C ASP A 167 4.18 1.98 12.93
N PHE A 168 3.48 1.17 13.71
CA PHE A 168 2.03 1.22 13.74
C PHE A 168 1.53 2.48 14.46
N SER A 169 0.50 3.09 13.89
CA SER A 169 -0.20 4.25 14.46
C SER A 169 -1.70 4.05 14.30
N PHE A 170 -2.44 4.25 15.37
CA PHE A 170 -3.90 4.22 15.34
C PHE A 170 -4.47 5.61 15.61
N VAL A 171 -5.50 5.96 14.85
CA VAL A 171 -6.17 7.26 14.99
C VAL A 171 -6.76 7.43 16.39
N ASN A 172 -7.37 6.37 16.94
CA ASN A 172 -7.92 6.29 18.30
C ASN A 172 -7.26 5.15 19.07
N GLU A 173 -6.08 5.38 19.62
CA GLU A 173 -5.32 4.35 20.34
C GLU A 173 -6.10 3.75 21.53
N ASN A 174 -6.92 4.54 22.22
CA ASN A 174 -7.70 4.10 23.37
C ASN A 174 -8.82 3.08 23.02
N GLU A 175 -9.19 2.97 21.76
CA GLU A 175 -10.21 2.03 21.28
C GLU A 175 -9.61 0.70 20.80
N ILE A 176 -8.27 0.61 20.73
CA ILE A 176 -7.54 -0.54 20.19
C ILE A 176 -6.88 -1.34 21.32
N ASP A 177 -7.33 -2.56 21.52
CA ASP A 177 -6.72 -3.50 22.47
C ASP A 177 -5.82 -4.49 21.70
N LEU A 178 -4.55 -4.12 21.50
CA LEU A 178 -3.56 -4.96 20.84
C LEU A 178 -3.15 -6.20 21.65
N GLU A 179 -3.25 -6.18 22.98
CA GLU A 179 -2.92 -7.33 23.80
C GLU A 179 -3.94 -8.47 23.60
N ARG A 180 -5.20 -8.12 23.57
CA ARG A 180 -6.28 -9.05 23.24
C ARG A 180 -6.30 -9.38 21.75
N GLY A 181 -6.00 -8.40 20.92
CA GLY A 181 -6.19 -8.41 19.47
C GLY A 181 -7.62 -8.10 19.06
N PHE A 182 -7.80 -7.70 17.80
CA PHE A 182 -9.09 -7.31 17.24
C PHE A 182 -9.24 -7.72 15.77
N GLU A 183 -10.48 -7.92 15.36
CA GLU A 183 -10.85 -8.18 13.95
C GLU A 183 -11.15 -6.86 13.25
N CYS A 184 -10.68 -6.75 12.01
CA CYS A 184 -10.98 -5.62 11.14
C CYS A 184 -10.80 -6.02 9.67
N THR A 185 -10.87 -5.05 8.76
CA THR A 185 -10.41 -5.23 7.39
C THR A 185 -9.11 -4.45 7.15
N ALA A 186 -8.28 -4.93 6.20
CA ALA A 186 -7.05 -4.26 5.84
C ALA A 186 -6.87 -4.15 4.33
N LYS A 187 -6.13 -3.10 3.93
CA LYS A 187 -5.57 -2.94 2.58
C LYS A 187 -4.05 -2.94 2.67
N PHE A 188 -3.41 -3.67 1.75
CA PHE A 188 -1.96 -3.75 1.62
C PHE A 188 -1.45 -2.95 0.41
N ARG A 189 -2.36 -2.38 -0.37
CA ARG A 189 -2.11 -1.47 -1.50
C ARG A 189 -3.31 -0.56 -1.71
N TYR A 190 -3.07 0.62 -2.21
CA TYR A 190 -4.05 1.70 -2.41
C TYR A 190 -5.38 1.24 -3.04
N ARG A 191 -5.34 0.46 -4.13
CA ARG A 191 -6.55 0.05 -4.87
C ARG A 191 -6.97 -1.40 -4.61
N GLN A 192 -6.41 -2.03 -3.59
CA GLN A 192 -6.75 -3.40 -3.23
C GLN A 192 -8.14 -3.44 -2.58
N LYS A 193 -8.84 -4.55 -2.76
CA LYS A 193 -10.06 -4.84 -1.99
C LYS A 193 -9.70 -5.10 -0.53
N ASP A 194 -10.64 -4.81 0.34
CA ASP A 194 -10.50 -5.09 1.77
C ASP A 194 -10.36 -6.59 2.01
N THR A 195 -9.44 -6.95 2.89
CA THR A 195 -9.19 -8.31 3.35
C THR A 195 -9.51 -8.37 4.85
N LYS A 196 -10.25 -9.37 5.28
CA LYS A 196 -10.48 -9.62 6.71
C LYS A 196 -9.20 -10.07 7.38
N VAL A 197 -8.89 -9.45 8.52
CA VAL A 197 -7.67 -9.71 9.27
C VAL A 197 -7.94 -9.72 10.76
N PHE A 198 -7.07 -10.43 11.50
CA PHE A 198 -6.95 -10.32 12.95
C PHE A 198 -5.60 -9.67 13.27
N VAL A 199 -5.65 -8.57 14.03
CA VAL A 199 -4.46 -7.79 14.41
C VAL A 199 -4.19 -7.99 15.89
N LYS A 200 -2.94 -8.30 16.23
CA LYS A 200 -2.50 -8.50 17.61
C LYS A 200 -1.07 -8.01 17.79
N LYS A 201 -0.73 -7.59 18.99
CA LYS A 201 0.64 -7.28 19.37
C LYS A 201 1.53 -8.52 19.22
N GLU A 202 2.68 -8.37 18.57
CA GLU A 202 3.71 -9.40 18.46
C GLU A 202 4.78 -9.20 19.52
N ASP A 203 5.30 -7.97 19.63
CA ASP A 203 6.22 -7.50 20.65
C ASP A 203 5.99 -6.00 20.97
N GLU A 204 6.97 -5.34 21.64
CA GLU A 204 6.83 -3.93 22.04
C GLU A 204 6.75 -2.96 20.84
N SER A 205 7.34 -3.32 19.71
CA SER A 205 7.51 -2.46 18.54
C SER A 205 6.76 -2.96 17.30
N SER A 206 6.16 -4.15 17.35
CA SER A 206 5.56 -4.80 16.19
C SER A 206 4.21 -5.43 16.47
N ILE A 207 3.42 -5.56 15.39
CA ILE A 207 2.12 -6.21 15.38
C ILE A 207 2.11 -7.33 14.35
N ARG A 208 1.38 -8.40 14.66
CA ARG A 208 1.06 -9.48 13.74
C ARG A 208 -0.31 -9.23 13.11
N VAL A 209 -0.38 -9.35 11.80
CA VAL A 209 -1.62 -9.24 11.02
C VAL A 209 -1.87 -10.57 10.32
N THR A 210 -2.78 -11.36 10.85
CA THR A 210 -3.16 -12.68 10.31
C THR A 210 -4.34 -12.54 9.35
N PHE A 211 -4.28 -13.19 8.21
CA PHE A 211 -5.31 -13.12 7.17
C PHE A 211 -6.32 -14.24 7.30
N ASP A 212 -7.59 -13.95 7.02
CA ASP A 212 -8.66 -14.96 6.95
C ASP A 212 -8.41 -15.98 5.82
N GLN A 213 -7.83 -15.54 4.72
CA GLN A 213 -7.39 -16.35 3.58
C GLN A 213 -6.03 -15.88 3.09
N PRO A 214 -5.19 -16.76 2.51
CA PRO A 214 -3.89 -16.36 1.99
C PRO A 214 -3.98 -15.16 1.04
N VAL A 215 -3.14 -14.15 1.25
CA VAL A 215 -3.15 -12.91 0.48
C VAL A 215 -1.97 -12.85 -0.48
N ARG A 216 -2.28 -12.43 -1.71
CA ARG A 216 -1.32 -12.39 -2.81
C ARG A 216 -0.45 -11.13 -2.75
N ALA A 217 0.86 -11.33 -2.95
CA ALA A 217 1.84 -10.28 -3.25
C ALA A 217 1.92 -9.17 -2.20
N ILE A 218 1.88 -9.54 -0.91
CA ILE A 218 2.24 -8.64 0.17
C ILE A 218 3.70 -8.22 -0.01
N THR A 219 3.99 -6.94 0.20
CA THR A 219 5.31 -6.37 -0.11
C THR A 219 5.85 -5.62 1.10
N PRO A 220 6.99 -6.02 1.67
CA PRO A 220 7.70 -5.27 2.69
C PRO A 220 7.97 -3.82 2.28
N GLY A 221 7.98 -2.91 3.24
CA GLY A 221 8.11 -1.46 3.01
C GLY A 221 6.83 -0.76 2.53
N GLN A 222 5.75 -1.50 2.25
CA GLN A 222 4.44 -0.91 1.97
C GLN A 222 3.64 -0.76 3.27
N ALA A 223 2.65 0.14 3.25
CA ALA A 223 1.73 0.24 4.39
C ALA A 223 0.69 -0.88 4.38
N VAL A 224 0.35 -1.39 5.58
CA VAL A 224 -0.91 -2.05 5.86
C VAL A 224 -1.81 -1.05 6.56
N VAL A 225 -3.03 -0.85 6.05
CA VAL A 225 -3.98 0.13 6.58
C VAL A 225 -5.26 -0.55 7.01
N PHE A 226 -5.69 -0.28 8.23
CA PHE A 226 -6.78 -0.96 8.92
C PHE A 226 -8.07 -0.15 8.86
N TYR A 227 -9.19 -0.86 8.72
CA TYR A 227 -10.51 -0.25 8.60
C TYR A 227 -11.56 -1.03 9.40
N ASN A 228 -12.47 -0.27 10.01
CA ASN A 228 -13.75 -0.78 10.47
C ASN A 228 -14.83 -0.13 9.62
N GLU A 229 -15.37 -0.88 8.65
CA GLU A 229 -16.30 -0.37 7.64
C GLU A 229 -15.71 0.87 6.90
N GLU A 230 -16.28 2.05 7.12
CA GLU A 230 -15.82 3.31 6.53
C GLU A 230 -14.74 4.01 7.37
N VAL A 231 -14.54 3.63 8.63
CA VAL A 231 -13.57 4.25 9.53
C VAL A 231 -12.18 3.71 9.27
N CYS A 232 -11.23 4.58 8.95
CA CYS A 232 -9.80 4.26 8.91
C CYS A 232 -9.25 4.27 10.34
N LEU A 233 -8.84 3.10 10.81
CA LEU A 233 -8.33 2.93 12.18
C LEU A 233 -6.87 3.37 12.32
N GLY A 234 -6.11 3.40 11.21
CA GLY A 234 -4.68 3.68 11.20
C GLY A 234 -3.94 2.71 10.30
N GLY A 235 -2.63 2.59 10.48
CA GLY A 235 -1.80 1.70 9.68
C GLY A 235 -0.45 1.39 10.30
N ALA A 236 0.33 0.57 9.59
CA ALA A 236 1.67 0.16 9.97
C ALA A 236 2.54 -0.04 8.72
N THR A 237 3.85 -0.14 8.90
CA THR A 237 4.80 -0.51 7.84
C THR A 237 5.00 -2.02 7.85
N ILE A 238 4.82 -2.68 6.72
CA ILE A 238 5.04 -4.12 6.56
C ILE A 238 6.55 -4.40 6.59
N ASP A 239 6.99 -5.25 7.51
CA ASP A 239 8.39 -5.66 7.64
C ASP A 239 8.62 -7.01 6.95
N ASP A 240 7.92 -8.04 7.43
CA ASP A 240 8.11 -9.42 6.99
C ASP A 240 6.78 -10.10 6.65
N VAL A 241 6.84 -11.09 5.77
CA VAL A 241 5.69 -11.92 5.40
C VAL A 241 5.96 -13.39 5.64
N TYR A 242 4.92 -14.14 6.00
CA TYR A 242 5.01 -15.51 6.48
C TYR A 242 3.99 -16.41 5.82
N LYS A 243 4.37 -17.68 5.66
CA LYS A 243 3.50 -18.75 5.19
C LYS A 243 3.80 -20.05 5.95
N ASN A 244 2.77 -20.75 6.42
CA ASN A 244 2.91 -22.01 7.18
C ASN A 244 3.94 -21.88 8.33
N GLU A 245 3.84 -20.80 9.14
CA GLU A 245 4.76 -20.48 10.23
C GLU A 245 6.20 -20.15 9.80
N GLY A 246 6.52 -20.20 8.51
CA GLY A 246 7.84 -19.86 7.97
C GLY A 246 7.89 -18.47 7.34
N GLN A 247 8.95 -17.71 7.64
CA GLN A 247 9.22 -16.45 6.96
C GLN A 247 9.52 -16.68 5.48
N LEU A 248 8.92 -15.88 4.61
CA LEU A 248 9.23 -15.90 3.18
C LEU A 248 10.49 -15.06 2.91
N SER A 249 11.65 -15.61 3.21
CA SER A 249 12.94 -14.91 3.17
C SER A 249 13.34 -14.37 1.78
N TYR A 250 12.66 -14.80 0.71
CA TYR A 250 12.82 -14.25 -0.62
C TYR A 250 11.93 -13.01 -0.89
N VAL A 251 11.05 -12.67 0.04
CA VAL A 251 10.17 -11.48 -0.04
C VAL A 251 10.78 -10.37 0.81
N VAL A 252 11.51 -9.46 0.21
CA VAL A 252 12.19 -8.31 0.83
C VAL A 252 11.88 -7.02 0.09
#